data_b84dc5ea2deb4e1bc093e486f074fabb
#
_entry.id   b84dc5ea2deb4e1bc093e486f074fabb
#
_cell.length_a   1.000
_cell.length_b   1.000
_cell.length_c   1.000
_cell.angle_alpha   90.00
_cell.angle_beta   90.00
_cell.angle_gamma   90.00
#
_symmetry.space_group_name_H-M   'P 1'
#
loop_
_entity.id
_entity.type
_entity.pdbx_description
1 polymer ?
#
loop_
_entity_poly.entity_id
_entity_poly.type
_entity_poly.pdbx_seq_one_letter_code
_entity_poly.pdbx_strand_id
1 'polypeptide(L)'
;MKRVINLTVAAAAAAFAAFGSAAPAAAAEPHIIVISHGQANDPFWSVVKNGVVAGAKDTGVSVDYRAPETFDMVAMSQLIDAAVNQKPSGLVVSIPDASALAPSIKKAVAAGIPVISMNSGSDVSKSLGALLHVGQDEEVAGKAAGAKLKEMGGKVALCVNQEVGNVALDLRCKGFTEGFGGKVTVLPVSNEPAEGRAKVKAALAANSDVDTILALGAGTAGEPSLAAVKDAGKEGKINVATFDLSPGFLKAVAAGTAVFAIDQQQFLQGYLPVVFLANYAKYGLIPGGNVPSGPNLITKDKAQQVIELSAKGIR
;
A
#
# COMPACT_ATOMS: atom_id res chain seq x y z
N MET A 1 -38.92 55.64 74.66
CA MET A 1 -37.58 56.18 74.60
C MET A 1 -36.62 55.02 74.30
N LYS A 2 -35.74 55.21 73.34
CA LYS A 2 -34.54 54.36 72.97
C LYS A 2 -34.85 52.96 72.48
N ARG A 3 -34.92 52.74 71.17
CA ARG A 3 -33.81 52.38 70.26
C ARG A 3 -33.13 51.09 70.63
N VAL A 4 -33.32 50.07 69.83
CA VAL A 4 -32.21 49.24 69.33
C VAL A 4 -32.52 48.79 67.87
N ILE A 5 -31.84 49.43 66.99
CA ILE A 5 -31.57 48.96 65.65
C ILE A 5 -30.29 48.09 65.79
N ASN A 6 -30.24 46.90 65.25
CA ASN A 6 -29.00 46.45 64.60
C ASN A 6 -29.02 45.03 64.13
N LEU A 7 -28.38 44.89 63.00
CA LEU A 7 -27.56 43.79 62.46
C LEU A 7 -28.28 42.54 62.01
N THR A 8 -28.64 42.59 60.75
CA THR A 8 -28.66 41.38 59.91
C THR A 8 -28.31 41.74 58.46
N VAL A 9 -27.07 42.09 58.23
CA VAL A 9 -26.50 42.19 56.86
C VAL A 9 -25.04 41.75 56.98
N ALA A 10 -24.79 40.48 56.91
CA ALA A 10 -23.46 39.92 56.63
C ALA A 10 -23.45 38.38 56.56
N ALA A 11 -24.17 37.78 55.62
CA ALA A 11 -24.03 36.35 55.36
C ALA A 11 -24.40 35.93 53.89
N ALA A 12 -24.14 36.79 52.92
CA ALA A 12 -24.45 36.48 51.53
C ALA A 12 -23.27 36.69 50.54
N ALA A 13 -22.02 36.57 51.00
CA ALA A 13 -20.84 36.83 50.14
C ALA A 13 -19.79 35.72 50.13
N ALA A 14 -20.14 34.47 50.41
CA ALA A 14 -19.14 33.37 50.46
C ALA A 14 -19.51 32.10 49.67
N ALA A 15 -20.42 32.19 48.69
CA ALA A 15 -20.83 30.99 47.91
C ALA A 15 -20.52 31.08 46.40
N PHE A 16 -19.61 31.95 45.96
CA PHE A 16 -19.30 32.14 44.53
C PHE A 16 -17.84 31.83 44.11
N ALA A 17 -17.10 31.02 44.86
CA ALA A 17 -15.70 30.76 44.57
C ALA A 17 -15.35 29.27 44.46
N ALA A 18 -16.19 28.43 43.88
CA ALA A 18 -15.86 27.02 43.64
C ALA A 18 -16.32 26.47 42.28
N PHE A 19 -16.48 27.34 41.26
CA PHE A 19 -16.40 26.84 39.89
C PHE A 19 -14.93 26.83 39.47
N GLY A 20 -14.21 25.85 39.97
CA GLY A 20 -12.89 25.49 39.42
C GLY A 20 -13.05 25.22 37.94
N SER A 21 -12.45 26.05 37.10
CA SER A 21 -12.28 25.81 35.68
C SER A 21 -11.57 24.45 35.56
N ALA A 22 -12.34 23.38 35.34
CA ALA A 22 -11.76 22.16 34.81
C ALA A 22 -11.11 22.54 33.47
N ALA A 23 -9.80 22.69 33.46
CA ALA A 23 -9.06 22.80 32.21
C ALA A 23 -9.50 21.62 31.34
N PRO A 24 -9.89 21.83 30.06
CA PRO A 24 -10.22 20.73 29.20
C PRO A 24 -9.02 19.78 29.21
N ALA A 25 -9.24 18.53 29.61
CA ALA A 25 -8.22 17.50 29.51
C ALA A 25 -7.74 17.54 28.06
N ALA A 26 -6.45 17.81 27.85
CA ALA A 26 -5.89 17.77 26.50
C ALA A 26 -6.25 16.41 25.91
N ALA A 27 -7.05 16.42 24.83
CA ALA A 27 -7.42 15.18 24.17
C ALA A 27 -6.13 14.44 23.82
N ALA A 28 -6.04 13.16 24.22
CA ALA A 28 -4.86 12.37 23.92
C ALA A 28 -4.57 12.42 22.42
N GLU A 29 -3.29 12.58 22.07
CA GLU A 29 -2.86 12.60 20.67
C GLU A 29 -3.33 11.33 19.96
N PRO A 30 -4.00 11.41 18.79
CA PRO A 30 -4.46 10.23 18.10
C PRO A 30 -3.28 9.30 17.76
N HIS A 31 -3.43 8.03 18.07
CA HIS A 31 -2.45 6.99 17.76
C HIS A 31 -2.99 6.09 16.66
N ILE A 32 -2.25 5.95 15.56
CA ILE A 32 -2.62 5.12 14.40
C ILE A 32 -1.63 3.96 14.29
N ILE A 33 -2.16 2.76 14.06
CA ILE A 33 -1.34 1.58 13.80
C ILE A 33 -1.48 1.21 12.34
N VAL A 34 -0.35 1.01 11.65
CA VAL A 34 -0.26 0.61 10.25
C VAL A 34 0.33 -0.80 10.19
N ILE A 35 -0.39 -1.72 9.57
CA ILE A 35 0.04 -3.12 9.42
C ILE A 35 0.01 -3.49 7.95
N SER A 36 1.18 -3.85 7.42
CA SER A 36 1.33 -4.30 6.03
C SER A 36 1.83 -5.74 5.97
N HIS A 37 1.67 -6.39 4.80
CA HIS A 37 2.28 -7.69 4.52
C HIS A 37 3.72 -7.56 4.00
N GLY A 38 4.25 -6.34 3.97
CA GLY A 38 5.55 -6.04 3.38
C GLY A 38 6.71 -6.61 4.17
N GLN A 39 7.75 -7.01 3.44
CA GLN A 39 8.99 -7.49 4.01
C GLN A 39 10.00 -6.35 4.18
N ALA A 40 10.87 -6.46 5.20
CA ALA A 40 11.80 -5.38 5.55
C ALA A 40 12.83 -5.05 4.44
N ASN A 41 13.12 -6.02 3.57
CA ASN A 41 14.07 -5.90 2.45
C ASN A 41 13.43 -5.48 1.13
N ASP A 42 12.10 -5.33 1.06
CA ASP A 42 11.42 -4.87 -0.15
C ASP A 42 11.42 -3.32 -0.21
N PRO A 43 12.07 -2.72 -1.22
CA PRO A 43 12.11 -1.28 -1.41
C PRO A 43 10.73 -0.62 -1.53
N PHE A 44 9.74 -1.32 -2.08
CA PHE A 44 8.37 -0.84 -2.17
C PHE A 44 7.82 -0.43 -0.78
N TRP A 45 7.94 -1.31 0.20
CA TRP A 45 7.42 -1.07 1.54
C TRP A 45 8.21 -0.02 2.32
N SER A 46 9.49 0.18 1.98
CA SER A 46 10.27 1.30 2.52
C SER A 46 9.68 2.65 2.10
N VAL A 47 9.23 2.78 0.86
CA VAL A 47 8.56 4.01 0.36
C VAL A 47 7.18 4.20 0.99
N VAL A 48 6.40 3.12 1.18
CA VAL A 48 5.13 3.16 1.93
C VAL A 48 5.37 3.68 3.36
N LYS A 49 6.38 3.14 4.04
CA LYS A 49 6.76 3.56 5.41
C LYS A 49 7.17 5.04 5.47
N ASN A 50 7.90 5.54 4.46
CA ASN A 50 8.22 6.97 4.36
C ASN A 50 6.95 7.82 4.27
N GLY A 51 5.96 7.38 3.50
CA GLY A 51 4.64 8.01 3.43
C GLY A 51 3.93 8.03 4.79
N VAL A 52 3.93 6.91 5.51
CA VAL A 52 3.35 6.83 6.86
C VAL A 52 4.00 7.83 7.82
N VAL A 53 5.34 7.90 7.84
CA VAL A 53 6.09 8.83 8.69
C VAL A 53 5.80 10.28 8.32
N ALA A 54 5.74 10.60 7.03
CA ALA A 54 5.39 11.94 6.55
C ALA A 54 3.97 12.33 6.97
N GLY A 55 2.99 11.45 6.78
CA GLY A 55 1.59 11.69 7.17
C GLY A 55 1.44 11.93 8.68
N ALA A 56 2.17 11.16 9.50
CA ALA A 56 2.20 11.34 10.94
C ALA A 56 2.76 12.72 11.32
N LYS A 57 3.90 13.10 10.74
CA LYS A 57 4.54 14.39 10.97
C LYS A 57 3.63 15.56 10.59
N ASP A 58 3.02 15.51 9.41
CA ASP A 58 2.20 16.60 8.88
C ASP A 58 0.89 16.78 9.66
N THR A 59 0.37 15.70 10.23
CA THR A 59 -0.88 15.71 11.00
C THR A 59 -0.67 15.81 12.50
N GLY A 60 0.55 15.66 13.01
CA GLY A 60 0.84 15.66 14.44
C GLY A 60 0.14 14.52 15.17
N VAL A 61 0.20 13.29 14.63
CA VAL A 61 -0.30 12.07 15.26
C VAL A 61 0.84 11.09 15.47
N SER A 62 0.72 10.22 16.46
CA SER A 62 1.68 9.12 16.62
C SER A 62 1.32 7.94 15.73
N VAL A 63 2.33 7.24 15.20
CA VAL A 63 2.13 6.05 14.37
C VAL A 63 3.06 4.93 14.78
N ASP A 64 2.54 3.70 14.71
CA ASP A 64 3.32 2.46 14.72
C ASP A 64 3.19 1.78 13.36
N TYR A 65 4.31 1.47 12.71
CA TYR A 65 4.33 0.67 11.49
C TYR A 65 4.84 -0.73 11.81
N ARG A 66 4.04 -1.75 11.46
CA ARG A 66 4.32 -3.17 11.74
C ARG A 66 4.15 -3.99 10.47
N ALA A 67 5.00 -5.00 10.32
CA ALA A 67 4.91 -5.99 9.27
C ALA A 67 5.49 -7.32 9.79
N PRO A 68 5.04 -8.48 9.27
CA PRO A 68 5.72 -9.73 9.53
C PRO A 68 7.11 -9.76 8.85
N GLU A 69 8.00 -10.62 9.34
CA GLU A 69 9.35 -10.75 8.77
C GLU A 69 9.35 -11.34 7.36
N THR A 70 8.37 -12.20 7.09
CA THR A 70 8.15 -12.83 5.78
C THR A 70 6.68 -12.69 5.39
N PHE A 71 6.30 -13.08 4.16
CA PHE A 71 4.90 -13.12 3.72
C PHE A 71 4.15 -14.22 4.49
N ASP A 72 3.66 -13.85 5.68
CA ASP A 72 3.00 -14.76 6.62
C ASP A 72 1.69 -14.13 7.14
N MET A 73 0.56 -14.68 6.69
CA MET A 73 -0.77 -14.19 7.04
C MET A 73 -1.18 -14.53 8.47
N VAL A 74 -0.61 -15.59 9.06
CA VAL A 74 -0.85 -15.93 10.47
C VAL A 74 -0.18 -14.90 11.37
N ALA A 75 1.10 -14.61 11.10
CA ALA A 75 1.82 -13.57 11.82
C ALA A 75 1.14 -12.19 11.63
N MET A 76 0.69 -11.85 10.42
CA MET A 76 -0.03 -10.60 10.16
C MET A 76 -1.35 -10.51 10.92
N SER A 77 -2.14 -11.58 10.96
CA SER A 77 -3.38 -11.67 11.75
C SER A 77 -3.12 -11.42 13.24
N GLN A 78 -2.05 -11.99 13.80
CA GLN A 78 -1.64 -11.76 15.19
C GLN A 78 -1.24 -10.29 15.44
N LEU A 79 -0.56 -9.64 14.49
CA LEU A 79 -0.24 -8.21 14.58
C LEU A 79 -1.51 -7.34 14.59
N ILE A 80 -2.53 -7.68 13.78
CA ILE A 80 -3.82 -6.99 13.78
C ILE A 80 -4.54 -7.19 15.12
N ASP A 81 -4.59 -8.41 15.65
CA ASP A 81 -5.20 -8.69 16.94
C ASP A 81 -4.50 -7.96 18.09
N ALA A 82 -3.17 -7.91 18.07
CA ALA A 82 -2.39 -7.13 19.03
C ALA A 82 -2.68 -5.63 18.94
N ALA A 83 -2.88 -5.10 17.73
CA ALA A 83 -3.28 -3.71 17.54
C ALA A 83 -4.68 -3.43 18.10
N VAL A 84 -5.64 -4.31 17.88
CA VAL A 84 -7.01 -4.18 18.43
C VAL A 84 -7.00 -4.05 19.94
N ASN A 85 -6.16 -4.84 20.64
CA ASN A 85 -6.04 -4.79 22.09
C ASN A 85 -5.48 -3.44 22.61
N GLN A 86 -4.75 -2.69 21.78
CA GLN A 86 -4.22 -1.37 22.12
C GLN A 86 -5.23 -0.24 21.91
N LYS A 87 -6.39 -0.52 21.29
CA LYS A 87 -7.47 0.44 21.02
C LYS A 87 -6.96 1.72 20.35
N PRO A 88 -6.28 1.64 19.20
CA PRO A 88 -5.77 2.82 18.49
C PRO A 88 -6.93 3.69 18.01
N SER A 89 -6.61 4.95 17.71
CA SER A 89 -7.56 5.90 17.10
C SER A 89 -7.88 5.55 15.63
N GLY A 90 -7.09 4.67 15.03
CA GLY A 90 -7.32 4.13 13.69
C GLY A 90 -6.33 3.02 13.34
N LEU A 91 -6.74 2.17 12.42
CA LEU A 91 -5.96 1.03 11.92
C LEU A 91 -5.87 1.10 10.40
N VAL A 92 -4.66 1.03 9.86
CA VAL A 92 -4.40 0.86 8.42
C VAL A 92 -3.92 -0.57 8.18
N VAL A 93 -4.50 -1.26 7.19
CA VAL A 93 -4.12 -2.66 6.88
C VAL A 93 -4.00 -2.87 5.37
N SER A 94 -3.03 -3.66 4.92
CA SER A 94 -3.08 -4.28 3.59
C SER A 94 -3.80 -5.62 3.70
N ILE A 95 -4.51 -6.05 2.64
CA ILE A 95 -5.34 -7.26 2.68
C ILE A 95 -4.98 -8.19 1.50
N PRO A 96 -3.79 -8.83 1.52
CA PRO A 96 -3.36 -9.72 0.44
C PRO A 96 -4.14 -11.05 0.41
N ASP A 97 -4.64 -11.50 1.56
CA ASP A 97 -5.52 -12.68 1.70
C ASP A 97 -6.67 -12.34 2.66
N ALA A 98 -7.84 -12.10 2.06
CA ALA A 98 -9.03 -11.78 2.83
C ALA A 98 -9.51 -12.95 3.69
N SER A 99 -9.32 -14.21 3.27
CA SER A 99 -9.76 -15.38 4.03
C SER A 99 -9.01 -15.52 5.35
N ALA A 100 -7.71 -15.25 5.33
CA ALA A 100 -6.86 -15.30 6.52
C ALA A 100 -7.07 -14.09 7.44
N LEU A 101 -7.27 -12.88 6.88
CA LEU A 101 -7.25 -11.63 7.65
C LEU A 101 -8.63 -11.11 8.07
N ALA A 102 -9.72 -11.55 7.40
CA ALA A 102 -11.07 -11.07 7.68
C ALA A 102 -11.50 -11.20 9.15
N PRO A 103 -11.21 -12.28 9.88
CA PRO A 103 -11.61 -12.39 11.28
C PRO A 103 -11.02 -11.27 12.15
N SER A 104 -9.71 -10.97 12.01
CA SER A 104 -9.03 -9.95 12.79
C SER A 104 -9.44 -8.53 12.38
N ILE A 105 -9.66 -8.28 11.09
CA ILE A 105 -10.16 -6.98 10.59
C ILE A 105 -11.58 -6.71 11.10
N LYS A 106 -12.49 -7.70 10.99
CA LYS A 106 -13.86 -7.57 11.52
C LYS A 106 -13.88 -7.38 13.03
N LYS A 107 -12.96 -7.99 13.77
CA LYS A 107 -12.79 -7.77 15.21
C LYS A 107 -12.39 -6.32 15.50
N ALA A 108 -11.49 -5.71 14.71
CA ALA A 108 -11.13 -4.30 14.84
C ALA A 108 -12.35 -3.40 14.61
N VAL A 109 -13.11 -3.63 13.53
CA VAL A 109 -14.33 -2.90 13.21
C VAL A 109 -15.39 -3.04 14.30
N ALA A 110 -15.61 -4.27 14.81
CA ALA A 110 -16.55 -4.54 15.89
C ALA A 110 -16.15 -3.87 17.22
N ALA A 111 -14.85 -3.66 17.43
CA ALA A 111 -14.33 -2.90 18.58
C ALA A 111 -14.48 -1.36 18.41
N GLY A 112 -15.08 -0.89 17.30
CA GLY A 112 -15.26 0.53 17.00
C GLY A 112 -14.01 1.23 16.50
N ILE A 113 -12.95 0.48 16.11
CA ILE A 113 -11.72 1.05 15.56
C ILE A 113 -11.96 1.38 14.09
N PRO A 114 -11.78 2.64 13.65
CA PRO A 114 -11.83 3.02 12.24
C PRO A 114 -10.73 2.31 11.45
N VAL A 115 -11.10 1.59 10.38
CA VAL A 115 -10.16 0.84 9.54
C VAL A 115 -10.11 1.45 8.15
N ILE A 116 -8.91 1.68 7.62
CA ILE A 116 -8.65 1.97 6.21
C ILE A 116 -7.78 0.86 5.64
N SER A 117 -8.14 0.31 4.48
CA SER A 117 -7.24 -0.61 3.78
C SER A 117 -6.33 0.12 2.81
N MET A 118 -5.15 -0.43 2.56
CA MET A 118 -4.19 0.12 1.59
C MET A 118 -3.59 -0.99 0.73
N ASN A 119 -3.11 -0.63 -0.45
CA ASN A 119 -2.38 -1.50 -1.38
C ASN A 119 -3.21 -2.69 -1.88
N SER A 120 -3.34 -3.75 -1.10
CA SER A 120 -4.11 -4.96 -1.46
C SER A 120 -5.50 -4.95 -0.82
N GLY A 121 -6.48 -5.61 -1.47
CA GLY A 121 -7.82 -5.85 -0.93
C GLY A 121 -8.84 -4.76 -1.27
N SER A 122 -8.67 -4.03 -2.37
CA SER A 122 -9.65 -3.02 -2.85
C SER A 122 -11.05 -3.60 -3.05
N ASP A 123 -11.14 -4.84 -3.52
CA ASP A 123 -12.36 -5.57 -3.82
C ASP A 123 -13.14 -6.02 -2.57
N VAL A 124 -12.43 -6.29 -1.48
CA VAL A 124 -13.01 -6.82 -0.22
C VAL A 124 -13.11 -5.80 0.91
N SER A 125 -12.40 -4.70 0.81
CA SER A 125 -12.26 -3.66 1.84
C SER A 125 -13.59 -3.26 2.47
N LYS A 126 -14.55 -2.85 1.65
CA LYS A 126 -15.88 -2.42 2.09
C LYS A 126 -16.68 -3.53 2.78
N SER A 127 -16.61 -4.75 2.28
CA SER A 127 -17.33 -5.90 2.86
C SER A 127 -16.78 -6.33 4.22
N LEU A 128 -15.54 -5.97 4.51
CA LEU A 128 -14.88 -6.20 5.80
C LEU A 128 -15.13 -5.06 6.80
N GLY A 129 -15.82 -3.97 6.38
CA GLY A 129 -16.18 -2.84 7.23
C GLY A 129 -15.13 -1.73 7.28
N ALA A 130 -14.13 -1.74 6.40
CA ALA A 130 -13.22 -0.62 6.26
C ALA A 130 -13.95 0.62 5.72
N LEU A 131 -13.53 1.81 6.16
CA LEU A 131 -14.11 3.10 5.74
C LEU A 131 -13.89 3.35 4.25
N LEU A 132 -12.68 3.06 3.77
CA LEU A 132 -12.27 3.18 2.37
C LEU A 132 -10.99 2.40 2.12
N HIS A 133 -10.61 2.32 0.84
CA HIS A 133 -9.33 1.78 0.38
C HIS A 133 -8.48 2.88 -0.27
N VAL A 134 -7.16 2.86 -0.02
CA VAL A 134 -6.17 3.69 -0.72
C VAL A 134 -5.23 2.75 -1.49
N GLY A 135 -5.36 2.73 -2.80
CA GLY A 135 -4.61 1.80 -3.65
C GLY A 135 -5.04 1.90 -5.10
N GLN A 136 -4.75 0.87 -5.87
CA GLN A 136 -5.27 0.74 -7.24
C GLN A 136 -6.25 -0.43 -7.33
N ASP A 137 -7.03 -0.47 -8.41
CA ASP A 137 -7.77 -1.66 -8.81
C ASP A 137 -6.81 -2.56 -9.59
N GLU A 138 -6.48 -3.70 -9.02
CA GLU A 138 -5.42 -4.56 -9.52
C GLU A 138 -5.77 -5.25 -10.84
N GLU A 139 -7.04 -5.62 -11.03
CA GLU A 139 -7.50 -6.21 -12.28
C GLU A 139 -7.51 -5.17 -13.41
N VAL A 140 -7.99 -3.96 -13.12
CA VAL A 140 -7.98 -2.82 -14.06
C VAL A 140 -6.53 -2.45 -14.43
N ALA A 141 -5.62 -2.42 -13.46
CA ALA A 141 -4.21 -2.11 -13.70
C ALA A 141 -3.53 -3.19 -14.56
N GLY A 142 -3.79 -4.46 -14.27
CA GLY A 142 -3.32 -5.58 -15.08
C GLY A 142 -3.83 -5.51 -16.52
N LYS A 143 -5.13 -5.20 -16.69
CA LYS A 143 -5.76 -5.07 -18.01
C LYS A 143 -5.16 -3.92 -18.83
N ALA A 144 -4.90 -2.78 -18.19
CA ALA A 144 -4.24 -1.64 -18.85
C ALA A 144 -2.81 -1.99 -19.30
N ALA A 145 -2.04 -2.70 -18.45
CA ALA A 145 -0.71 -3.20 -18.83
C ALA A 145 -0.76 -4.16 -20.02
N GLY A 146 -1.73 -5.09 -20.00
CA GLY A 146 -1.93 -6.06 -21.08
C GLY A 146 -2.26 -5.39 -22.39
N ALA A 147 -3.22 -4.47 -22.40
CA ALA A 147 -3.60 -3.70 -23.58
C ALA A 147 -2.38 -2.94 -24.16
N LYS A 148 -1.57 -2.33 -23.29
CA LYS A 148 -0.37 -1.61 -23.73
C LYS A 148 0.68 -2.54 -24.36
N LEU A 149 0.94 -3.70 -23.76
CA LEU A 149 1.89 -4.68 -24.30
C LEU A 149 1.40 -5.31 -25.61
N LYS A 150 0.07 -5.52 -25.76
CA LYS A 150 -0.56 -5.91 -27.01
C LYS A 150 -0.37 -4.87 -28.12
N GLU A 151 -0.58 -3.58 -27.83
CA GLU A 151 -0.33 -2.49 -28.78
C GLU A 151 1.14 -2.48 -29.26
N MET A 152 2.07 -2.92 -28.42
CA MET A 152 3.49 -3.06 -28.74
C MET A 152 3.82 -4.32 -29.51
N GLY A 153 2.83 -5.11 -29.90
CA GLY A 153 2.99 -6.30 -30.73
C GLY A 153 3.17 -7.61 -30.00
N GLY A 154 3.03 -7.64 -28.67
CA GLY A 154 3.13 -8.85 -27.86
C GLY A 154 2.08 -9.90 -28.22
N LYS A 155 2.50 -11.18 -28.20
CA LYS A 155 1.66 -12.35 -28.57
C LYS A 155 1.71 -13.46 -27.55
N VAL A 156 2.89 -13.73 -26.97
CA VAL A 156 3.11 -14.79 -25.99
C VAL A 156 3.84 -14.23 -24.79
N ALA A 157 3.20 -14.26 -23.65
CA ALA A 157 3.67 -13.56 -22.45
C ALA A 157 3.90 -14.48 -21.25
N LEU A 158 4.80 -14.03 -20.36
CA LEU A 158 4.89 -14.48 -18.97
C LEU A 158 4.34 -13.40 -18.05
N CYS A 159 3.49 -13.78 -17.08
CA CYS A 159 3.16 -12.98 -15.91
C CYS A 159 3.97 -13.51 -14.73
N VAL A 160 4.99 -12.77 -14.28
CA VAL A 160 5.93 -13.25 -13.26
C VAL A 160 5.43 -12.79 -11.89
N ASN A 161 4.90 -13.74 -11.10
CA ASN A 161 4.29 -13.52 -9.79
C ASN A 161 5.26 -13.95 -8.67
N GLN A 162 5.78 -13.00 -7.89
CA GLN A 162 6.75 -13.23 -6.81
C GLN A 162 6.11 -13.42 -5.43
N GLU A 163 4.79 -13.23 -5.28
CA GLU A 163 4.07 -13.44 -4.03
C GLU A 163 2.89 -14.37 -4.24
N VAL A 164 3.18 -15.66 -4.32
CA VAL A 164 2.15 -16.71 -4.45
C VAL A 164 1.23 -16.67 -3.24
N GLY A 165 -0.09 -16.59 -3.47
CA GLY A 165 -1.11 -16.45 -2.43
C GLY A 165 -1.52 -15.00 -2.13
N ASN A 166 -0.87 -14.02 -2.75
CA ASN A 166 -1.35 -12.64 -2.74
C ASN A 166 -2.39 -12.44 -3.84
N VAL A 167 -3.67 -12.32 -3.46
CA VAL A 167 -4.80 -12.16 -4.38
C VAL A 167 -4.64 -10.94 -5.29
N ALA A 168 -4.04 -9.86 -4.80
CA ALA A 168 -3.81 -8.66 -5.62
C ALA A 168 -2.93 -8.97 -6.84
N LEU A 169 -1.89 -9.80 -6.69
CA LEU A 169 -1.02 -10.20 -7.78
C LEU A 169 -1.72 -11.16 -8.75
N ASP A 170 -2.56 -12.04 -8.23
CA ASP A 170 -3.39 -12.92 -9.07
C ASP A 170 -4.37 -12.10 -9.92
N LEU A 171 -4.99 -11.05 -9.34
CA LEU A 171 -5.85 -10.11 -10.07
C LEU A 171 -5.08 -9.34 -11.15
N ARG A 172 -3.80 -8.93 -10.89
CA ARG A 172 -2.94 -8.33 -11.93
C ARG A 172 -2.72 -9.28 -13.10
N CYS A 173 -2.38 -10.56 -12.84
CA CYS A 173 -2.20 -11.56 -13.91
C CYS A 173 -3.50 -11.86 -14.65
N LYS A 174 -4.65 -11.90 -13.95
CA LYS A 174 -5.95 -12.06 -14.56
C LYS A 174 -6.27 -10.91 -15.51
N GLY A 175 -6.21 -9.68 -15.02
CA GLY A 175 -6.44 -8.48 -15.83
C GLY A 175 -5.45 -8.38 -17.00
N PHE A 176 -4.17 -8.71 -16.76
CA PHE A 176 -3.15 -8.78 -17.81
C PHE A 176 -3.55 -9.74 -18.92
N THR A 177 -4.01 -10.95 -18.58
CA THR A 177 -4.45 -11.96 -19.56
C THR A 177 -5.59 -11.44 -20.41
N GLU A 178 -6.58 -10.79 -19.77
CA GLU A 178 -7.73 -10.20 -20.48
C GLU A 178 -7.32 -9.07 -21.42
N GLY A 179 -6.48 -8.13 -20.95
CA GLY A 179 -6.05 -6.99 -21.74
C GLY A 179 -5.07 -7.36 -22.86
N PHE A 180 -4.19 -8.32 -22.61
CA PHE A 180 -3.19 -8.78 -23.58
C PHE A 180 -3.84 -9.56 -24.74
N GLY A 181 -4.82 -10.40 -24.43
CA GLY A 181 -5.59 -11.13 -25.44
C GLY A 181 -4.77 -12.10 -26.30
N GLY A 182 -3.53 -12.41 -25.87
CA GLY A 182 -2.65 -13.43 -26.42
C GLY A 182 -2.49 -14.59 -25.44
N LYS A 183 -1.46 -15.43 -25.66
CA LYS A 183 -1.15 -16.53 -24.74
C LYS A 183 -0.38 -15.98 -23.54
N VAL A 184 -0.90 -16.13 -22.33
CA VAL A 184 -0.23 -15.76 -21.09
C VAL A 184 0.00 -16.98 -20.21
N THR A 185 1.21 -17.12 -19.69
CA THR A 185 1.57 -18.13 -18.68
C THR A 185 1.95 -17.41 -17.39
N VAL A 186 1.26 -17.72 -16.30
CA VAL A 186 1.67 -17.24 -14.97
C VAL A 186 2.89 -18.06 -14.52
N LEU A 187 3.98 -17.39 -14.21
CA LEU A 187 5.22 -17.97 -13.71
C LEU A 187 5.38 -17.63 -12.23
N PRO A 188 5.12 -18.57 -11.32
CA PRO A 188 5.35 -18.35 -9.90
C PRO A 188 6.86 -18.37 -9.60
N VAL A 189 7.32 -17.32 -8.91
CA VAL A 189 8.68 -17.20 -8.38
C VAL A 189 8.58 -16.85 -6.89
N SER A 190 9.73 -16.67 -6.21
CA SER A 190 9.77 -16.11 -4.87
C SER A 190 10.31 -14.68 -4.90
N ASN A 191 10.32 -14.01 -3.74
CA ASN A 191 10.94 -12.69 -3.58
C ASN A 191 12.49 -12.73 -3.63
N GLU A 192 13.09 -13.91 -3.85
CA GLU A 192 14.54 -14.08 -4.02
C GLU A 192 14.95 -13.81 -5.48
N PRO A 193 15.66 -12.70 -5.77
CA PRO A 193 15.98 -12.30 -7.14
C PRO A 193 16.73 -13.35 -7.96
N ALA A 194 17.60 -14.13 -7.32
CA ALA A 194 18.38 -15.18 -7.98
C ALA A 194 17.48 -16.32 -8.47
N GLU A 195 16.49 -16.72 -7.68
CA GLU A 195 15.49 -17.73 -8.05
C GLU A 195 14.62 -17.22 -9.19
N GLY A 196 14.11 -15.98 -9.08
CA GLY A 196 13.31 -15.34 -10.13
C GLY A 196 14.05 -15.33 -11.47
N ARG A 197 15.33 -14.90 -11.48
CA ARG A 197 16.18 -14.93 -12.67
C ARG A 197 16.33 -16.34 -13.27
N ALA A 198 16.60 -17.33 -12.43
CA ALA A 198 16.77 -18.72 -12.87
C ALA A 198 15.48 -19.29 -13.49
N LYS A 199 14.33 -19.06 -12.85
CA LYS A 199 13.01 -19.53 -13.34
C LYS A 199 12.61 -18.85 -14.64
N VAL A 200 12.78 -17.54 -14.77
CA VAL A 200 12.49 -16.80 -16.01
C VAL A 200 13.40 -17.33 -17.14
N LYS A 201 14.71 -17.48 -16.89
CA LYS A 201 15.63 -18.05 -17.87
C LYS A 201 15.23 -19.45 -18.34
N ALA A 202 14.82 -20.32 -17.42
CA ALA A 202 14.33 -21.65 -17.73
C ALA A 202 13.03 -21.61 -18.57
N ALA A 203 12.09 -20.71 -18.23
CA ALA A 203 10.86 -20.53 -18.99
C ALA A 203 11.12 -20.03 -20.41
N LEU A 204 12.09 -19.13 -20.62
CA LEU A 204 12.51 -18.63 -21.93
C LEU A 204 13.22 -19.69 -22.77
N ALA A 205 13.92 -20.64 -22.13
CA ALA A 205 14.53 -21.79 -22.82
C ALA A 205 13.49 -22.84 -23.22
N ALA A 206 12.48 -23.07 -22.36
CA ALA A 206 11.41 -24.04 -22.63
C ALA A 206 10.39 -23.53 -23.68
N ASN A 207 10.24 -22.22 -23.83
CA ASN A 207 9.33 -21.61 -24.82
C ASN A 207 10.02 -20.44 -25.53
N SER A 208 10.53 -20.71 -26.72
CA SER A 208 11.22 -19.69 -27.53
C SER A 208 10.32 -18.60 -28.07
N ASP A 209 8.99 -18.81 -28.09
CA ASP A 209 8.00 -17.90 -28.67
C ASP A 209 7.62 -16.76 -27.71
N VAL A 210 8.07 -16.83 -26.45
CA VAL A 210 7.86 -15.74 -25.49
C VAL A 210 8.51 -14.45 -26.00
N ASP A 211 7.67 -13.44 -26.20
CA ASP A 211 8.04 -12.10 -26.69
C ASP A 211 7.72 -10.99 -25.67
N THR A 212 7.07 -11.33 -24.56
CA THR A 212 6.58 -10.37 -23.59
C THR A 212 6.72 -10.90 -22.15
N ILE A 213 7.13 -10.04 -21.22
CA ILE A 213 7.16 -10.32 -19.78
C ILE A 213 6.52 -9.16 -19.05
N LEU A 214 5.53 -9.46 -18.22
CA LEU A 214 5.02 -8.55 -17.18
C LEU A 214 5.43 -9.12 -15.83
N ALA A 215 6.33 -8.41 -15.13
CA ALA A 215 6.71 -8.73 -13.76
C ALA A 215 5.83 -7.96 -12.77
N LEU A 216 5.53 -8.54 -11.61
CA LEU A 216 4.59 -7.95 -10.65
C LEU A 216 5.25 -7.19 -9.50
N GLY A 217 6.58 -7.07 -9.51
CA GLY A 217 7.37 -6.27 -8.59
C GLY A 217 8.72 -5.90 -9.21
N ALA A 218 9.11 -4.62 -9.18
CA ALA A 218 10.26 -4.13 -9.94
C ALA A 218 11.59 -4.74 -9.49
N GLY A 219 11.89 -4.69 -8.19
CA GLY A 219 13.16 -5.19 -7.64
C GLY A 219 13.22 -6.71 -7.54
N THR A 220 12.10 -7.33 -7.20
CA THR A 220 12.02 -8.77 -6.87
C THR A 220 11.77 -9.67 -8.08
N ALA A 221 11.11 -9.15 -9.13
CA ALA A 221 10.78 -9.89 -10.34
C ALA A 221 11.20 -9.18 -11.63
N GLY A 222 11.08 -7.85 -11.72
CA GLY A 222 11.37 -7.07 -12.92
C GLY A 222 12.86 -7.04 -13.28
N GLU A 223 13.71 -6.62 -12.36
CA GLU A 223 15.18 -6.63 -12.58
C GLU A 223 15.71 -8.04 -12.81
N PRO A 224 15.31 -9.10 -12.06
CA PRO A 224 15.65 -10.49 -12.38
C PRO A 224 15.20 -10.92 -13.78
N SER A 225 14.02 -10.48 -14.23
CA SER A 225 13.53 -10.80 -15.58
C SER A 225 14.39 -10.16 -16.67
N LEU A 226 14.81 -8.90 -16.50
CA LEU A 226 15.75 -8.24 -17.41
C LEU A 226 17.09 -8.97 -17.48
N ALA A 227 17.62 -9.38 -16.32
CA ALA A 227 18.85 -10.15 -16.26
C ALA A 227 18.71 -11.53 -16.97
N ALA A 228 17.57 -12.21 -16.80
CA ALA A 228 17.30 -13.47 -17.47
C ALA A 228 17.18 -13.32 -19.01
N VAL A 229 16.54 -12.24 -19.48
CA VAL A 229 16.44 -11.90 -20.92
C VAL A 229 17.81 -11.65 -21.51
N LYS A 230 18.68 -10.93 -20.78
CA LYS A 230 20.07 -10.70 -21.17
C LYS A 230 20.87 -12.00 -21.25
N ASP A 231 20.78 -12.85 -20.23
CA ASP A 231 21.45 -14.17 -20.21
C ASP A 231 21.02 -15.10 -21.36
N ALA A 232 19.76 -14.94 -21.80
CA ALA A 232 19.22 -15.68 -22.93
C ALA A 232 19.60 -15.09 -24.31
N GLY A 233 20.30 -13.96 -24.36
CA GLY A 233 20.65 -13.25 -25.62
C GLY A 233 19.42 -12.71 -26.35
N LYS A 234 18.35 -12.37 -25.62
CA LYS A 234 17.06 -11.92 -26.18
C LYS A 234 16.77 -10.45 -25.90
N GLU A 235 17.78 -9.65 -25.51
CA GLU A 235 17.61 -8.20 -25.33
C GLU A 235 17.11 -7.55 -26.62
N GLY A 236 16.13 -6.64 -26.48
CA GLY A 236 15.47 -5.98 -27.61
C GLY A 236 14.49 -6.85 -28.42
N LYS A 237 14.39 -8.15 -28.09
CA LYS A 237 13.42 -9.09 -28.72
C LYS A 237 12.23 -9.40 -27.82
N ILE A 238 12.36 -9.14 -26.52
CA ILE A 238 11.31 -9.37 -25.53
C ILE A 238 10.95 -8.03 -24.91
N ASN A 239 9.68 -7.68 -24.92
CA ASN A 239 9.13 -6.54 -24.20
C ASN A 239 9.05 -6.87 -22.70
N VAL A 240 9.83 -6.17 -21.88
CA VAL A 240 9.78 -6.35 -20.42
C VAL A 240 9.17 -5.13 -19.78
N ALA A 241 8.07 -5.34 -19.05
CA ALA A 241 7.41 -4.34 -18.23
C ALA A 241 7.29 -4.84 -16.79
N THR A 242 7.05 -3.94 -15.84
CA THR A 242 6.86 -4.31 -14.43
C THR A 242 5.80 -3.47 -13.76
N PHE A 243 5.20 -4.03 -12.73
CA PHE A 243 4.61 -3.24 -11.65
C PHE A 243 5.72 -2.74 -10.74
N ASP A 244 5.45 -1.63 -10.08
CA ASP A 244 6.32 -0.93 -9.15
C ASP A 244 7.55 -0.27 -9.79
N LEU A 245 8.25 0.49 -8.97
CA LEU A 245 9.42 1.23 -9.37
C LEU A 245 10.63 0.77 -8.57
N SER A 246 11.76 0.63 -9.26
CA SER A 246 13.07 0.50 -8.64
C SER A 246 14.09 1.31 -9.46
N PRO A 247 15.17 1.80 -8.86
CA PRO A 247 16.19 2.56 -9.59
C PRO A 247 16.81 1.77 -10.76
N GLY A 248 16.98 0.45 -10.61
CA GLY A 248 17.54 -0.42 -11.65
C GLY A 248 16.59 -0.58 -12.83
N PHE A 249 15.30 -0.86 -12.56
CA PHE A 249 14.31 -1.03 -13.61
C PHE A 249 14.02 0.29 -14.34
N LEU A 250 13.93 1.41 -13.61
CA LEU A 250 13.75 2.74 -14.22
C LEU A 250 14.91 3.13 -15.14
N LYS A 251 16.15 2.79 -14.78
CA LYS A 251 17.31 2.98 -15.67
C LYS A 251 17.17 2.14 -16.94
N ALA A 252 16.65 0.91 -16.85
CA ALA A 252 16.38 0.08 -18.02
C ALA A 252 15.28 0.67 -18.91
N VAL A 253 14.23 1.28 -18.33
CA VAL A 253 13.19 2.00 -19.08
C VAL A 253 13.78 3.23 -19.77
N ALA A 254 14.60 4.03 -19.07
CA ALA A 254 15.27 5.19 -19.66
C ALA A 254 16.22 4.82 -20.81
N ALA A 255 16.92 3.68 -20.69
CA ALA A 255 17.79 3.15 -21.73
C ALA A 255 17.02 2.51 -22.91
N GLY A 256 15.74 2.15 -22.70
CA GLY A 256 14.91 1.45 -23.71
C GLY A 256 15.11 -0.06 -23.73
N THR A 257 15.76 -0.66 -22.73
CA THR A 257 15.88 -2.11 -22.54
C THR A 257 14.68 -2.71 -21.79
N ALA A 258 13.89 -1.88 -21.11
CA ALA A 258 12.55 -2.18 -20.62
C ALA A 258 11.55 -1.20 -21.26
N VAL A 259 10.27 -1.57 -21.34
CA VAL A 259 9.29 -0.78 -22.09
C VAL A 259 8.54 0.23 -21.23
N PHE A 260 8.12 -0.15 -20.02
CA PHE A 260 7.53 0.74 -19.02
C PHE A 260 7.52 0.10 -17.63
N ALA A 261 7.31 0.93 -16.63
CA ALA A 261 6.96 0.52 -15.27
C ALA A 261 5.59 1.09 -14.88
N ILE A 262 4.85 0.40 -14.01
CA ILE A 262 3.56 0.84 -13.51
C ILE A 262 3.77 1.38 -12.09
N ASP A 263 3.63 2.69 -11.94
CA ASP A 263 3.73 3.37 -10.66
C ASP A 263 2.35 3.39 -9.99
N GLN A 264 2.25 2.78 -8.86
CA GLN A 264 1.05 2.80 -8.03
C GLN A 264 1.15 3.83 -6.87
N GLN A 265 2.16 4.70 -6.89
CA GLN A 265 2.38 5.78 -5.93
C GLN A 265 2.37 5.28 -4.48
N GLN A 266 3.22 4.35 -4.17
CA GLN A 266 3.30 3.67 -2.88
C GLN A 266 3.49 4.62 -1.69
N PHE A 267 4.15 5.78 -1.89
CA PHE A 267 4.24 6.81 -0.86
C PHE A 267 2.84 7.31 -0.44
N LEU A 268 1.94 7.55 -1.40
CA LEU A 268 0.58 7.97 -1.12
C LEU A 268 -0.25 6.89 -0.43
N GLN A 269 0.02 5.61 -0.71
CA GLN A 269 -0.65 4.49 -0.04
C GLN A 269 -0.32 4.44 1.45
N GLY A 270 0.86 4.91 1.86
CA GLY A 270 1.21 5.09 3.28
C GLY A 270 0.73 6.41 3.87
N TYR A 271 0.89 7.50 3.12
CA TYR A 271 0.62 8.87 3.57
C TYR A 271 -0.88 9.14 3.80
N LEU A 272 -1.69 8.88 2.76
CA LEU A 272 -3.11 9.27 2.78
C LEU A 272 -3.94 8.56 3.86
N PRO A 273 -3.81 7.25 4.11
CA PRO A 273 -4.56 6.60 5.19
C PRO A 273 -4.30 7.23 6.56
N VAL A 274 -3.03 7.60 6.84
CA VAL A 274 -2.68 8.27 8.11
C VAL A 274 -3.33 9.64 8.20
N VAL A 275 -3.25 10.45 7.13
CA VAL A 275 -3.89 11.78 7.06
C VAL A 275 -5.41 11.66 7.23
N PHE A 276 -6.04 10.69 6.58
CA PHE A 276 -7.48 10.50 6.66
C PHE A 276 -7.92 10.05 8.06
N LEU A 277 -7.23 9.10 8.68
CA LEU A 277 -7.54 8.67 10.04
C LEU A 277 -7.28 9.77 11.07
N ALA A 278 -6.23 10.58 10.89
CA ALA A 278 -5.96 11.74 11.73
C ALA A 278 -7.10 12.78 11.67
N ASN A 279 -7.58 13.09 10.45
CA ASN A 279 -8.71 14.01 10.25
C ASN A 279 -10.01 13.41 10.77
N TYR A 280 -10.21 12.10 10.59
CA TYR A 280 -11.38 11.41 11.13
C TYR A 280 -11.40 11.45 12.65
N ALA A 281 -10.29 11.16 13.31
CA ALA A 281 -10.19 11.20 14.77
C ALA A 281 -10.37 12.62 15.35
N LYS A 282 -9.85 13.65 14.65
CA LYS A 282 -9.90 15.03 15.14
C LYS A 282 -11.20 15.77 14.80
N TYR A 283 -11.76 15.48 13.62
CA TYR A 283 -12.83 16.30 13.03
C TYR A 283 -14.01 15.51 12.46
N GLY A 284 -13.95 14.17 12.46
CA GLY A 284 -14.96 13.32 11.82
C GLY A 284 -14.95 13.38 10.29
N LEU A 285 -13.87 13.89 9.67
CA LEU A 285 -13.78 14.10 8.22
C LEU A 285 -13.12 12.89 7.55
N ILE A 286 -13.78 12.35 6.51
CA ILE A 286 -13.29 11.21 5.72
C ILE A 286 -13.74 11.36 4.25
N PRO A 287 -12.93 10.96 3.26
CA PRO A 287 -13.39 10.89 1.87
C PRO A 287 -14.60 9.96 1.68
N GLY A 288 -15.47 10.28 0.73
CA GLY A 288 -16.72 9.56 0.48
C GLY A 288 -16.56 8.19 -0.21
N GLY A 289 -15.33 7.73 -0.48
CA GLY A 289 -15.05 6.46 -1.15
C GLY A 289 -13.57 6.16 -1.29
N ASN A 290 -13.25 5.08 -2.03
CA ASN A 290 -11.88 4.69 -2.29
C ASN A 290 -11.09 5.78 -3.00
N VAL A 291 -9.79 5.86 -2.69
CA VAL A 291 -8.87 6.84 -3.27
C VAL A 291 -7.84 6.10 -4.14
N PRO A 292 -7.96 6.19 -5.47
CA PRO A 292 -7.04 5.52 -6.37
C PRO A 292 -5.66 6.18 -6.36
N SER A 293 -4.60 5.38 -6.24
CA SER A 293 -3.21 5.80 -6.31
C SER A 293 -2.52 5.44 -7.64
N GLY A 294 -3.16 4.66 -8.49
CA GLY A 294 -2.66 4.19 -9.79
C GLY A 294 -3.75 3.50 -10.59
N PRO A 295 -3.39 2.89 -11.73
CA PRO A 295 -2.05 2.76 -12.31
C PRO A 295 -1.56 4.00 -13.07
N ASN A 296 -0.26 4.33 -12.96
CA ASN A 296 0.40 5.36 -13.78
C ASN A 296 1.54 4.72 -14.58
N LEU A 297 1.52 4.82 -15.90
CA LEU A 297 2.59 4.28 -16.73
C LEU A 297 3.79 5.25 -16.77
N ILE A 298 4.96 4.72 -16.40
CA ILE A 298 6.25 5.40 -16.48
C ILE A 298 6.97 4.85 -17.70
N THR A 299 6.90 5.58 -18.78
CA THR A 299 7.58 5.33 -20.05
C THR A 299 8.92 6.05 -20.11
N LYS A 300 9.68 5.80 -21.17
CA LYS A 300 11.04 6.32 -21.33
C LYS A 300 11.15 7.84 -21.14
N ASP A 301 10.19 8.60 -21.60
CA ASP A 301 10.13 10.07 -21.50
C ASP A 301 9.98 10.57 -20.05
N LYS A 302 9.40 9.77 -19.17
CA LYS A 302 9.17 10.10 -17.74
C LYS A 302 10.19 9.47 -16.80
N ALA A 303 10.87 8.40 -17.24
CA ALA A 303 11.70 7.57 -16.37
C ALA A 303 12.81 8.37 -15.68
N GLN A 304 13.48 9.30 -16.40
CA GLN A 304 14.58 10.08 -15.82
C GLN A 304 14.15 10.93 -14.61
N GLN A 305 13.01 11.60 -14.72
CA GLN A 305 12.46 12.41 -13.62
C GLN A 305 12.11 11.54 -12.40
N VAL A 306 11.58 10.35 -12.64
CA VAL A 306 11.12 9.45 -11.58
C VAL A 306 12.30 8.76 -10.88
N ILE A 307 13.43 8.49 -11.58
CA ILE A 307 14.63 7.90 -10.97
C ILE A 307 15.11 8.73 -9.77
N GLU A 308 15.15 10.05 -9.90
CA GLU A 308 15.61 10.92 -8.80
C GLU A 308 14.66 10.91 -7.60
N LEU A 309 13.36 10.81 -7.84
CA LEU A 309 12.33 10.73 -6.78
C LEU A 309 12.33 9.35 -6.12
N SER A 310 12.54 8.29 -6.90
CA SER A 310 12.69 6.92 -6.39
C SER A 310 13.91 6.79 -5.47
N ALA A 311 15.05 7.39 -5.86
CA ALA A 311 16.25 7.41 -5.01
C ALA A 311 16.05 8.17 -3.68
N LYS A 312 15.08 9.10 -3.61
CA LYS A 312 14.72 9.83 -2.39
C LYS A 312 13.65 9.11 -1.56
N GLY A 313 13.18 7.94 -1.98
CA GLY A 313 12.13 7.20 -1.28
C GLY A 313 10.76 7.90 -1.30
N ILE A 314 10.47 8.65 -2.36
CA ILE A 314 9.19 9.36 -2.57
C ILE A 314 8.35 8.64 -3.65
N ARG A 315 9.03 7.88 -4.51
CA ARG A 315 8.38 7.08 -5.59
C ARG A 315 9.09 5.77 -5.81
#